data_d7043cc7e659614bbbf382247318c836
#
_entry.id   d7043cc7e659614bbbf382247318c836
#
_cell.length_a   1.000
_cell.length_b   1.000
_cell.length_c   1.000
_cell.angle_alpha   90.00
_cell.angle_beta   90.00
_cell.angle_gamma   90.00
#
_symmetry.space_group_name_H-M   'P 1'
#
loop_
_entity.id
_entity.type
_entity.pdbx_description
1 polymer ?
#
loop_
_entity_poly.entity_id
_entity_poly.type
_entity_poly.pdbx_seq_one_letter_code
_entity_poly.pdbx_strand_id
1 'polypeptide(L)' 'MGWRREIRERIVELEHQRLRLEEQRRRAKRLGGPDGERLEAELRAKLQQIGHHIDDLRASLK' A
#
# COMPACT_ATOMS: atom_id res chain seq x y z
N MET A 1 -25.45 -7.00 -4.23
CA MET A 1 -25.45 -5.95 -5.21
C MET A 1 -24.11 -5.31 -5.38
N GLY A 2 -24.05 -4.24 -6.14
CA GLY A 2 -22.81 -3.67 -6.66
C GLY A 2 -21.79 -3.21 -5.64
N TRP A 3 -22.20 -2.68 -4.48
CA TRP A 3 -21.27 -2.08 -3.55
C TRP A 3 -20.22 -3.08 -2.98
N ARG A 4 -20.62 -4.33 -2.73
CA ARG A 4 -19.66 -5.34 -2.24
C ARG A 4 -18.63 -5.68 -3.29
N ARG A 5 -19.08 -5.79 -4.54
CA ARG A 5 -18.18 -6.05 -5.66
C ARG A 5 -17.19 -4.90 -5.85
N GLU A 6 -17.70 -3.67 -5.79
CA GLU A 6 -16.86 -2.48 -5.92
C GLU A 6 -15.81 -2.41 -4.82
N ILE A 7 -16.19 -2.74 -3.57
CA ILE A 7 -15.23 -2.78 -2.47
C ILE A 7 -14.15 -3.84 -2.71
N ARG A 8 -14.53 -5.03 -3.16
CA ARG A 8 -13.56 -6.08 -3.45
C ARG A 8 -12.60 -5.68 -4.56
N GLU A 9 -13.11 -5.07 -5.62
CA GLU A 9 -12.28 -4.58 -6.70
C GLU A 9 -11.30 -3.51 -6.20
N ARG A 10 -11.76 -2.62 -5.34
CA ARG A 10 -10.91 -1.59 -4.76
C ARG A 10 -9.81 -2.20 -3.89
N ILE A 11 -10.14 -3.23 -3.11
CA ILE A 11 -9.15 -3.94 -2.31
C ILE A 11 -8.06 -4.52 -3.20
N VAL A 12 -8.43 -5.16 -4.30
CA VAL A 12 -7.47 -5.73 -5.24
C VAL A 12 -6.55 -4.65 -5.81
N GLU A 13 -7.09 -3.51 -6.21
CA GLU A 13 -6.28 -2.38 -6.70
C GLU A 13 -5.29 -1.89 -5.65
N LEU A 14 -5.75 -1.76 -4.41
CA LEU A 14 -4.90 -1.32 -3.33
C LEU A 14 -3.81 -2.34 -3.01
N GLU A 15 -4.12 -3.62 -3.07
CA GLU A 15 -3.12 -4.67 -2.89
C GLU A 15 -2.04 -4.63 -3.97
N HIS A 16 -2.42 -4.35 -5.23
CA HIS A 16 -1.45 -4.16 -6.31
C HIS A 16 -0.57 -2.94 -6.06
N GLN A 17 -1.15 -1.84 -5.60
CA GLN A 17 -0.38 -0.65 -5.25
C GLN A 17 0.59 -0.94 -4.11
N ARG A 18 0.15 -1.70 -3.12
CA ARG A 18 1.01 -2.10 -2.01
C ARG A 18 2.23 -2.88 -2.49
N LEU A 19 2.02 -3.84 -3.38
CA LEU A 19 3.13 -4.62 -3.94
C LEU A 19 4.14 -3.74 -4.67
N ARG A 20 3.66 -2.77 -5.45
CA ARG A 20 4.55 -1.83 -6.15
C ARG A 20 5.35 -0.98 -5.17
N LEU A 21 4.71 -0.52 -4.11
CA LEU A 21 5.39 0.29 -3.10
C LEU A 21 6.42 -0.53 -2.33
N GLU A 22 6.12 -1.79 -2.03
CA GLU A 22 7.08 -2.69 -1.39
C GLU A 22 8.31 -2.92 -2.25
N GLU A 23 8.12 -3.06 -3.56
CA GLU A 23 9.23 -3.18 -4.50
C GLU A 23 10.07 -1.91 -4.53
N GLN A 24 9.42 -0.74 -4.59
CA GLN A 24 10.11 0.54 -4.53
C GLN A 24 10.89 0.69 -3.23
N ARG A 25 10.33 0.22 -2.12
CA ARG A 25 11.00 0.26 -0.83
C ARG A 25 12.29 -0.58 -0.84
N ARG A 26 12.26 -1.76 -1.47
CA ARG A 26 13.48 -2.57 -1.62
C ARG A 26 14.54 -1.84 -2.42
N ARG A 27 14.14 -1.14 -3.48
CA ARG A 27 15.06 -0.33 -4.29
C ARG A 27 15.63 0.82 -3.47
N ALA A 28 14.81 1.47 -2.65
CA ALA A 28 15.27 2.54 -1.79
C ALA A 28 16.32 2.05 -0.79
N LYS A 29 16.14 0.85 -0.25
CA LYS A 29 17.14 0.25 0.64
C LYS A 29 18.47 0.01 -0.07
N ARG A 30 18.43 -0.42 -1.33
CA ARG A 30 19.64 -0.64 -2.12
C ARG A 30 20.35 0.66 -2.44
N LEU A 31 19.59 1.73 -2.66
CA LEU A 31 20.15 3.03 -2.93
C LEU A 31 21.00 3.51 -1.74
N GLY A 32 20.50 3.31 -0.53
CA GLY A 32 21.22 3.67 0.69
C GLY A 32 21.38 5.17 0.86
N GLY A 33 22.15 5.55 1.89
CA GLY A 33 22.44 6.95 2.16
C GLY A 33 21.23 7.75 2.60
N PRO A 34 21.40 9.10 2.75
CA PRO A 34 20.30 9.95 3.20
C PRO A 34 19.10 9.96 2.26
N ASP A 35 19.34 9.92 0.95
CA ASP A 35 18.26 9.92 -0.05
C ASP A 35 17.47 8.62 0.01
N GLY A 36 18.15 7.49 0.13
CA GLY A 36 17.50 6.19 0.24
C GLY A 36 16.70 6.07 1.52
N GLU A 37 17.23 6.57 2.63
CA GLU A 37 16.52 6.56 3.91
C GLU A 37 15.27 7.43 3.88
N ARG A 38 15.35 8.60 3.26
CA ARG A 38 14.20 9.50 3.12
C ARG A 38 13.11 8.85 2.27
N LEU A 39 13.50 8.28 1.14
CA LEU A 39 12.55 7.61 0.25
C LEU A 39 11.90 6.41 0.95
N GLU A 40 12.69 5.62 1.66
CA GLU A 40 12.16 4.48 2.42
C GLU A 40 11.14 4.92 3.45
N ALA A 41 11.39 6.02 4.17
CA ALA A 41 10.46 6.55 5.16
C ALA A 41 9.14 6.99 4.51
N GLU A 42 9.21 7.67 3.37
CA GLU A 42 8.02 8.07 2.62
C GLU A 42 7.20 6.88 2.15
N LEU A 43 7.88 5.86 1.63
CA LEU A 43 7.21 4.64 1.16
C LEU A 43 6.58 3.88 2.31
N ARG A 44 7.24 3.83 3.46
CA ARG A 44 6.70 3.19 4.66
C ARG A 44 5.39 3.85 5.09
N ALA A 45 5.35 5.19 5.08
CA ALA A 45 4.14 5.94 5.44
C ALA A 45 3.00 5.62 4.46
N LYS A 46 3.29 5.58 3.16
CA LYS A 46 2.29 5.25 2.15
C LYS A 46 1.78 3.82 2.30
N LEU A 47 2.67 2.87 2.58
CA LEU A 47 2.30 1.49 2.82
C LEU A 47 1.39 1.34 4.04
N GLN A 48 1.67 2.09 5.10
CA GLN A 48 0.83 2.09 6.29
C GLN A 48 -0.57 2.60 5.98
N GLN A 49 -0.68 3.69 5.23
CA GLN A 49 -1.98 4.25 4.82
C GLN A 49 -2.77 3.27 3.98
N ILE A 50 -2.12 2.62 3.02
CA ILE A 50 -2.77 1.62 2.18
C ILE A 50 -3.25 0.43 3.01
N GLY A 51 -2.43 -0.03 3.94
CA GLY A 51 -2.80 -1.12 4.84
C GLY A 51 -4.06 -0.80 5.65
N HIS A 52 -4.13 0.39 6.23
CA HIS A 52 -5.31 0.84 6.97
C HIS A 52 -6.54 0.94 6.07
N HIS A 53 -6.36 1.47 4.86
CA HIS A 53 -7.47 1.58 3.90
C HIS A 53 -8.03 0.22 3.51
N ILE A 54 -7.15 -0.75 3.25
CA ILE A 54 -7.56 -2.12 2.95
C ILE A 54 -8.33 -2.73 4.13
N ASP A 55 -7.83 -2.55 5.36
CA ASP A 55 -8.49 -3.07 6.55
C ASP A 55 -9.88 -2.46 6.73
N ASP A 56 -10.02 -1.15 6.50
CA ASP A 56 -11.30 -0.47 6.58
C ASP A 56 -12.29 -1.03 5.55
N LEU A 57 -11.82 -1.24 4.32
CA LEU A 57 -12.67 -1.79 3.26
C LEU A 57 -13.09 -3.22 3.58
N ARG A 58 -12.18 -4.03 4.11
CA ARG A 58 -12.51 -5.39 4.53
C ARG A 58 -13.54 -5.41 5.65
N ALA A 59 -13.41 -4.50 6.59
CA ALA A 59 -14.38 -4.36 7.68
C ALA A 59 -15.77 -4.04 7.14
N SER A 60 -15.86 -3.27 6.07
CA SER A 60 -17.13 -2.95 5.42
C SER A 60 -17.81 -4.15 4.78
N LEU A 61 -17.07 -5.24 4.52
CA LEU A 61 -17.62 -6.45 3.93
C LEU A 61 -18.17 -7.44 4.94
N LYS A 62 -17.93 -7.22 6.23
CA LYS A 62 -18.39 -8.13 7.30
C LYS A 62 -19.87 -7.92 7.66
#